data_295111bf3f2db7c01c0834a135b06f6a
#
_entry.id   295111bf3f2db7c01c0834a135b06f6a
#
_cell.length_a   1.000
_cell.length_b   1.000
_cell.length_c   1.000
_cell.angle_alpha   90.00
_cell.angle_beta   90.00
_cell.angle_gamma   90.00
#
_symmetry.space_group_name_H-M   'P 1'
#
loop_
_entity.id
_entity.type
_entity.pdbx_description
1 polymer ?
#
loop_
_entity_poly.entity_id
_entity_poly.type
_entity_poly.pdbx_seq_one_letter_code
_entity_poly.pdbx_strand_id
1 'polypeptide(L)' 'MMKNLRIYDILTEDGKTLADIQLSMEEDFDWADVFDKLYDFTTENIKSYSYEEITVTE' A
#
# COMPACT_ATOMS: atom_id res chain seq x y z
N MET A 1 11.79 -11.75 -8.10
CA MET A 1 10.65 -11.22 -8.87
C MET A 1 9.89 -10.23 -8.02
N MET A 2 9.27 -9.24 -8.67
CA MET A 2 8.49 -8.23 -7.97
C MET A 2 7.01 -8.60 -8.00
N LYS A 3 6.31 -8.29 -6.93
CA LYS A 3 4.86 -8.37 -6.87
C LYS A 3 4.28 -6.98 -6.97
N ASN A 4 3.19 -6.83 -7.69
CA ASN A 4 2.46 -5.57 -7.75
C ASN A 4 1.28 -5.66 -6.81
N LEU A 5 1.14 -4.66 -5.96
CA LEU A 5 0.06 -4.58 -4.98
C LEU A 5 -0.74 -3.31 -5.23
N ARG A 6 -2.05 -3.44 -5.12
CA ARG A 6 -2.93 -2.29 -5.08
C ARG A 6 -3.37 -2.11 -3.63
N ILE A 7 -3.08 -0.96 -3.07
CA ILE A 7 -3.47 -0.63 -1.71
C ILE A 7 -4.67 0.30 -1.80
N TYR A 8 -5.76 -0.06 -1.13
CA TYR A 8 -7.00 0.70 -1.20
C TYR A 8 -7.66 0.78 0.18
N ASP A 9 -8.72 1.57 0.28
CA ASP A 9 -9.41 1.82 1.55
C ASP A 9 -8.44 2.26 2.64
N ILE A 10 -7.49 3.11 2.26
CA ILE A 10 -6.46 3.60 3.18
C ILE A 10 -7.11 4.61 4.12
N LEU A 11 -7.28 4.23 5.38
CA LEU A 11 -7.89 5.06 6.39
C LEU A 11 -6.82 5.67 7.28
N THR A 12 -6.87 6.97 7.47
CA THR A 12 -5.95 7.67 8.37
C THR A 12 -6.52 7.72 9.77
N GLU A 13 -5.67 8.03 10.76
CA GLU A 13 -6.10 8.10 12.14
C GLU A 13 -7.07 9.25 12.41
N ASP A 14 -7.07 10.28 11.57
CA ASP A 14 -8.01 11.38 11.70
C ASP A 14 -9.28 11.19 10.88
N GLY A 15 -9.49 9.99 10.32
CA GLY A 15 -10.74 9.63 9.68
C GLY A 15 -10.83 9.92 8.19
N LYS A 16 -9.72 10.24 7.54
CA LYS A 16 -9.72 10.47 6.09
C LYS A 16 -9.48 9.17 5.35
N THR A 17 -10.03 9.06 4.14
CA THR A 17 -9.74 7.96 3.23
C THR A 17 -8.89 8.50 2.09
N LEU A 18 -7.75 7.87 1.87
CA LEU A 18 -6.82 8.28 0.82
C LEU A 18 -7.10 7.54 -0.48
N ALA A 19 -6.59 8.09 -1.57
CA ALA A 19 -6.74 7.48 -2.90
C ALA A 19 -5.96 6.17 -2.97
N ASP A 20 -6.40 5.27 -3.85
CA ASP A 20 -5.70 4.01 -4.10
C ASP A 20 -4.30 4.27 -4.65
N ILE A 21 -3.35 3.42 -4.25
CA ILE A 21 -2.00 3.48 -4.78
C ILE A 21 -1.55 2.09 -5.20
N GLN A 22 -0.58 2.04 -6.10
CA GLN A 22 0.02 0.79 -6.55
C GLN A 22 1.49 0.78 -6.14
N LEU A 23 1.92 -0.35 -5.59
CA LEU A 23 3.29 -0.53 -5.13
C LEU A 23 3.88 -1.76 -5.80
N SER A 24 5.20 -1.70 -6.08
CA SER A 24 5.96 -2.88 -6.49
C SER A 24 6.84 -3.30 -5.32
N MET A 25 6.71 -4.55 -4.90
CA MET A 25 7.43 -5.09 -3.74
C MET A 25 8.16 -6.36 -4.14
N GLU A 26 9.23 -6.69 -3.43
CA GLU A 26 9.87 -7.99 -3.58
C GLU A 26 8.92 -9.10 -3.13
N GLU A 27 9.08 -10.31 -3.67
CA GLU A 27 8.20 -11.43 -3.32
C GLU A 27 8.20 -11.76 -1.83
N ASP A 28 9.32 -11.53 -1.17
CA ASP A 28 9.50 -11.81 0.25
C ASP A 28 9.30 -10.59 1.13
N PHE A 29 8.52 -9.62 0.66
CA PHE A 29 8.31 -8.38 1.38
C PHE A 29 7.66 -8.63 2.74
N ASP A 30 7.95 -7.71 3.67
CA ASP A 30 7.36 -7.67 4.98
C ASP A 30 6.31 -6.55 5.02
N TRP A 31 5.31 -6.67 5.87
CA TRP A 31 4.29 -5.63 6.01
C TRP A 31 4.86 -4.31 6.52
N ALA A 32 5.95 -4.35 7.28
CA ALA A 32 6.66 -3.11 7.65
C ALA A 32 7.16 -2.36 6.42
N ASP A 33 7.61 -3.09 5.39
CA ASP A 33 8.05 -2.49 4.14
C ASP A 33 6.88 -1.82 3.42
N VAL A 34 5.69 -2.42 3.47
CA VAL A 34 4.50 -1.83 2.88
C VAL A 34 4.15 -0.51 3.56
N PHE A 35 4.20 -0.47 4.89
CA PHE A 35 3.95 0.77 5.63
C PHE A 35 4.97 1.85 5.27
N ASP A 36 6.25 1.49 5.16
CA ASP A 36 7.28 2.44 4.76
C ASP A 36 6.99 3.04 3.39
N LYS A 37 6.55 2.21 2.45
CA LYS A 37 6.18 2.68 1.11
C LYS A 37 4.96 3.59 1.14
N LEU A 38 3.98 3.28 1.98
CA LEU A 38 2.80 4.12 2.11
C LEU A 38 3.16 5.52 2.59
N TYR A 39 4.09 5.63 3.53
CA TYR A 39 4.54 6.93 4.04
C TYR A 39 5.35 7.73 3.03
N ASP A 40 5.78 7.15 1.92
CA ASP A 40 6.34 7.89 0.79
C ASP A 40 5.26 8.69 0.04
N PHE A 41 4.01 8.30 0.17
CA PHE A 41 2.88 8.91 -0.54
C PHE A 41 2.07 9.86 0.32
N THR A 42 2.19 9.78 1.64
CA THR A 42 1.41 10.62 2.55
C THR A 42 2.19 10.89 3.82
N THR A 43 1.95 12.05 4.42
CA THR A 43 2.46 12.38 5.74
C THR A 43 1.45 12.08 6.84
N GLU A 44 0.25 11.62 6.47
CA GLU A 44 -0.81 11.29 7.42
C GLU A 44 -0.49 9.97 8.11
N ASN A 45 -0.93 9.83 9.36
CA ASN A 45 -0.81 8.56 10.08
C ASN A 45 -1.87 7.58 9.58
N ILE A 46 -1.45 6.42 9.14
CA ILE A 46 -2.35 5.41 8.58
C ILE A 46 -2.85 4.50 9.70
N LYS A 47 -4.16 4.37 9.80
CA LYS A 47 -4.81 3.50 10.75
C LYS A 47 -5.00 2.09 10.21
N SER A 48 -5.49 1.98 8.98
CA SER A 48 -5.74 0.70 8.35
C SER A 48 -5.76 0.85 6.84
N TYR A 49 -5.62 -0.27 6.15
CA TYR A 49 -5.71 -0.31 4.71
C TYR A 49 -6.08 -1.72 4.27
N SER A 50 -6.53 -1.85 3.03
CA SER A 50 -6.76 -3.14 2.38
C SER A 50 -5.82 -3.24 1.19
N TYR A 51 -5.61 -4.46 0.71
CA TYR A 51 -4.71 -4.67 -0.41
C TYR A 51 -5.17 -5.83 -1.26
N GLU A 52 -4.70 -5.85 -2.50
CA GLU A 52 -4.84 -7.01 -3.38
C GLU A 52 -3.60 -7.13 -4.24
N GLU A 53 -3.30 -8.34 -4.67
CA GLU A 53 -2.22 -8.56 -5.62
C GLU A 53 -2.76 -8.33 -7.03
N ILE A 54 -1.99 -7.59 -7.84
CA ILE A 54 -2.33 -7.31 -9.21
C ILE A 54 -1.41 -8.16 -10.08
N THR A 55 -1.99 -8.97 -10.94
CA THR A 55 -1.22 -9.72 -11.92
C THR A 55 -1.03 -8.85 -13.15
N VAL A 56 0.23 -8.57 -13.47
CA VAL A 56 0.55 -7.84 -14.68
C VAL A 56 0.79 -8.85 -15.77
N THR A 57 -0.03 -8.82 -16.79
CA THR A 57 0.13 -9.68 -17.96
C THR A 57 0.76 -8.85 -19.07
N GLU A 58 1.86 -9.29 -19.54
CA GLU A 58 2.53 -8.65 -20.66
C GLU A 58 2.21 -9.38 -21.96
#